data_66a232003f8d5de498954e056dec944d
#
_entry.id   66a232003f8d5de498954e056dec944d
#
_cell.length_a   1.000
_cell.length_b   1.000
_cell.length_c   1.000
_cell.angle_alpha   90.00
_cell.angle_beta   90.00
_cell.angle_gamma   90.00
#
_symmetry.space_group_name_H-M   'P 1'
#
loop_
_entity.id
_entity.type
_entity.pdbx_description
1 polymer ?
#
loop_
_entity_poly.entity_id
_entity_poly.type
_entity_poly.pdbx_seq_one_letter_code
_entity_poly.pdbx_strand_id
1 'polypeptide(L)'
;MFTGIVTDIGTVEATEKQGDLHVRVSTAYETGGIDLGASISCSGVCLTVVDKAPGWVAFDVSGETISRTAEGMWTSGRKLNLERALRLGDELGGHIVTGHVDGIGTVRSIEEIGGSHHIVIAAGPELAPYVAPKGSITVDGVSLTVNAVRDTDAGVEFDLNIIPHTAAVTTFGALEAGQAVNLEIDVLARYLQRMEALRGKA
;
A
#
# COMPACT_ATOMS: atom_id res chain seq x y z
N MET A 1 9.61 -7.57 -4.53
CA MET A 1 9.92 -6.13 -4.37
C MET A 1 9.18 -5.32 -5.41
N PHE A 2 8.82 -4.09 -5.06
CA PHE A 2 8.02 -3.15 -5.85
C PHE A 2 8.66 -1.76 -5.76
N THR A 3 8.09 -0.82 -6.47
CA THR A 3 8.57 0.58 -6.50
C THR A 3 7.59 1.55 -5.86
N GLY A 4 6.34 1.11 -5.64
CA GLY A 4 5.23 1.98 -5.26
C GLY A 4 4.67 2.81 -6.41
N ILE A 5 4.99 2.43 -7.64
CA ILE A 5 4.39 3.01 -8.85
C ILE A 5 3.29 2.07 -9.33
N VAL A 6 2.05 2.44 -9.02
CA VAL A 6 0.85 1.69 -9.41
C VAL A 6 0.69 1.71 -10.93
N THR A 7 0.43 0.54 -11.50
CA THR A 7 0.31 0.37 -12.96
C THR A 7 -1.08 -0.11 -13.41
N ASP A 8 -1.95 -0.49 -12.45
CA ASP A 8 -3.33 -0.89 -12.72
C ASP A 8 -4.22 -0.71 -11.49
N ILE A 9 -5.53 -0.63 -11.68
CA ILE A 9 -6.53 -0.67 -10.62
C ILE A 9 -7.40 -1.90 -10.84
N GLY A 10 -7.19 -2.92 -10.00
CA GLY A 10 -8.01 -4.11 -10.00
C GLY A 10 -9.27 -3.97 -9.13
N THR A 11 -10.22 -4.88 -9.31
CA THR A 11 -11.41 -4.98 -8.47
C THR A 11 -11.53 -6.39 -7.91
N VAL A 12 -11.77 -6.52 -6.61
CA VAL A 12 -12.11 -7.81 -6.00
C VAL A 12 -13.44 -8.29 -6.58
N GLU A 13 -13.41 -9.33 -7.40
CA GLU A 13 -14.62 -9.86 -8.06
C GLU A 13 -15.34 -10.90 -7.20
N ALA A 14 -14.56 -11.78 -6.57
CA ALA A 14 -15.08 -12.85 -5.76
C ALA A 14 -14.13 -13.22 -4.64
N THR A 15 -14.67 -13.68 -3.53
CA THR A 15 -13.91 -14.23 -2.40
C THR A 15 -14.55 -15.53 -1.95
N GLU A 16 -13.73 -16.53 -1.65
CA GLU A 16 -14.18 -17.83 -1.15
C GLU A 16 -13.25 -18.27 -0.01
N LYS A 17 -13.84 -18.73 1.11
CA LYS A 17 -13.06 -19.26 2.24
C LYS A 17 -12.75 -20.74 2.01
N GLN A 18 -11.48 -21.05 1.73
CA GLN A 18 -10.97 -22.40 1.50
C GLN A 18 -9.78 -22.71 2.46
N GLY A 19 -9.98 -22.52 3.78
CA GLY A 19 -8.89 -22.43 4.74
C GLY A 19 -8.42 -20.99 4.85
N ASP A 20 -7.54 -20.56 3.95
CA ASP A 20 -7.24 -19.14 3.67
C ASP A 20 -8.37 -18.53 2.82
N LEU A 21 -8.36 -17.20 2.65
CA LEU A 21 -9.31 -16.51 1.81
C LEU A 21 -8.80 -16.51 0.36
N HIS A 22 -9.46 -17.27 -0.51
CA HIS A 22 -9.20 -17.20 -1.96
C HIS A 22 -9.85 -15.94 -2.53
N VAL A 23 -9.05 -15.04 -3.14
CA VAL A 23 -9.51 -13.75 -3.65
C VAL A 23 -9.20 -13.65 -5.14
N ARG A 24 -10.24 -13.44 -5.95
CA ARG A 24 -10.11 -13.16 -7.38
C ARG A 24 -10.20 -11.66 -7.63
N VAL A 25 -9.23 -11.13 -8.34
CA VAL A 25 -9.10 -9.70 -8.65
C VAL A 25 -9.05 -9.51 -10.16
N SER A 26 -9.94 -8.66 -10.71
CA SER A 26 -9.86 -8.26 -12.11
C SER A 26 -8.63 -7.38 -12.35
N THR A 27 -8.07 -7.43 -13.55
CA THR A 27 -6.91 -6.64 -13.93
C THR A 27 -6.89 -6.38 -15.43
N ALA A 28 -6.38 -5.21 -15.82
CA ALA A 28 -6.07 -4.89 -17.22
C ALA A 28 -4.72 -5.48 -17.69
N TYR A 29 -3.96 -6.08 -16.79
CA TYR A 29 -2.70 -6.73 -17.17
C TYR A 29 -2.92 -7.84 -18.19
N GLU A 30 -1.97 -7.98 -19.13
CA GLU A 30 -1.87 -9.17 -19.98
C GLU A 30 -1.45 -10.36 -19.11
N THR A 31 -2.44 -11.13 -18.66
CA THR A 31 -2.25 -12.23 -17.69
C THR A 31 -1.46 -13.40 -18.25
N GLY A 32 -1.38 -13.55 -19.57
CA GLY A 32 -0.52 -14.55 -20.23
C GLY A 32 0.94 -14.42 -19.83
N GLY A 33 1.42 -13.19 -19.61
CA GLY A 33 2.79 -12.88 -19.19
C GLY A 33 3.01 -12.83 -17.68
N ILE A 34 2.08 -13.36 -16.87
CA ILE A 34 2.20 -13.48 -15.41
C ILE A 34 2.33 -14.97 -15.07
N ASP A 35 3.41 -15.39 -14.44
CA ASP A 35 3.59 -16.77 -14.02
C ASP A 35 2.80 -17.07 -12.74
N LEU A 36 2.33 -18.31 -12.57
CA LEU A 36 1.92 -18.80 -11.26
C LEU A 36 3.11 -18.74 -10.31
N GLY A 37 2.90 -18.27 -9.09
CA GLY A 37 3.98 -17.98 -8.14
C GLY A 37 4.57 -16.58 -8.27
N ALA A 38 4.19 -15.77 -9.28
CA ALA A 38 4.62 -14.38 -9.37
C ALA A 38 4.02 -13.56 -8.24
N SER A 39 4.74 -12.50 -7.83
CA SER A 39 4.25 -11.56 -6.82
C SER A 39 3.56 -10.36 -7.49
N ILE A 40 2.42 -9.97 -6.95
CA ILE A 40 1.73 -8.71 -7.25
C ILE A 40 1.43 -8.00 -5.94
N SER A 41 1.71 -6.71 -5.87
CA SER A 41 1.26 -5.84 -4.78
C SER A 41 -0.19 -5.47 -5.02
N CYS A 42 -1.04 -5.76 -4.02
CA CYS A 42 -2.45 -5.39 -4.00
C CYS A 42 -2.67 -4.36 -2.90
N SER A 43 -2.82 -3.07 -3.23
CA SER A 43 -2.86 -1.95 -2.28
C SER A 43 -1.78 -2.07 -1.18
N GLY A 44 -0.53 -2.34 -1.57
CA GLY A 44 0.61 -2.46 -0.67
C GLY A 44 0.79 -3.83 -0.01
N VAL A 45 -0.01 -4.83 -0.38
CA VAL A 45 0.12 -6.21 0.12
C VAL A 45 0.75 -7.09 -0.95
N CYS A 46 1.93 -7.63 -0.68
CA CYS A 46 2.60 -8.59 -1.57
C CYS A 46 1.87 -9.94 -1.53
N LEU A 47 1.26 -10.32 -2.64
CA LEU A 47 0.54 -11.59 -2.78
C LEU A 47 1.13 -12.43 -3.91
N THR A 48 1.01 -13.74 -3.75
CA THR A 48 1.45 -14.72 -4.74
C THR A 48 0.28 -15.13 -5.62
N VAL A 49 0.44 -15.03 -6.93
CA VAL A 49 -0.56 -15.48 -7.91
C VAL A 49 -0.67 -16.99 -7.85
N VAL A 50 -1.85 -17.50 -7.51
CA VAL A 50 -2.14 -18.95 -7.41
C VAL A 50 -3.00 -19.45 -8.57
N ASP A 51 -3.80 -18.57 -9.19
CA ASP A 51 -4.59 -18.87 -10.38
C ASP A 51 -4.76 -17.63 -11.25
N LYS A 52 -5.05 -17.81 -12.54
CA LYS A 52 -5.24 -16.71 -13.50
C LYS A 52 -6.01 -17.15 -14.73
N ALA A 53 -6.72 -16.20 -15.33
CA ALA A 53 -7.24 -16.31 -16.70
C ALA A 53 -7.25 -14.92 -17.36
N PRO A 54 -7.61 -14.77 -18.63
CA PRO A 54 -7.72 -13.46 -19.26
C PRO A 54 -8.58 -12.50 -18.42
N GLY A 55 -8.00 -11.36 -18.01
CA GLY A 55 -8.68 -10.30 -17.28
C GLY A 55 -8.71 -10.45 -15.76
N TRP A 56 -8.18 -11.51 -15.15
CA TRP A 56 -8.10 -11.65 -13.70
C TRP A 56 -6.93 -12.51 -13.22
N VAL A 57 -6.56 -12.30 -11.96
CA VAL A 57 -5.62 -13.11 -11.19
C VAL A 57 -6.25 -13.48 -9.85
N ALA A 58 -5.79 -14.56 -9.22
CA ALA A 58 -6.26 -14.97 -7.90
C ALA A 58 -5.10 -15.19 -6.92
N PHE A 59 -5.41 -15.02 -5.64
CA PHE A 59 -4.49 -15.07 -4.52
C PHE A 59 -5.11 -15.82 -3.35
N ASP A 60 -4.30 -16.51 -2.55
CA ASP A 60 -4.69 -17.00 -1.23
C ASP A 60 -4.19 -16.04 -0.17
N VAL A 61 -5.10 -15.42 0.56
CA VAL A 61 -4.83 -14.40 1.58
C VAL A 61 -4.99 -15.02 2.96
N SER A 62 -3.89 -15.10 3.70
CA SER A 62 -3.88 -15.69 5.04
C SER A 62 -4.68 -14.85 6.04
N GLY A 63 -5.15 -15.51 7.11
CA GLY A 63 -5.81 -14.80 8.22
C GLY A 63 -4.93 -13.74 8.87
N GLU A 64 -3.62 -13.95 8.94
CA GLU A 64 -2.67 -12.93 9.42
C GLU A 64 -2.66 -11.71 8.49
N THR A 65 -2.58 -11.91 7.18
CA THR A 65 -2.62 -10.80 6.21
C THR A 65 -3.92 -10.01 6.33
N ILE A 66 -5.06 -10.70 6.46
CA ILE A 66 -6.37 -10.04 6.63
C ILE A 66 -6.38 -9.17 7.90
N SER A 67 -5.82 -9.68 9.00
CA SER A 67 -5.80 -8.96 10.28
C SER A 67 -4.87 -7.73 10.29
N ARG A 68 -3.91 -7.65 9.37
CA ARG A 68 -2.91 -6.58 9.26
C ARG A 68 -3.22 -5.54 8.19
N THR A 69 -4.30 -5.70 7.45
CA THR A 69 -4.66 -4.84 6.32
C THR A 69 -5.94 -4.06 6.60
N ALA A 70 -6.16 -2.99 5.85
CA ALA A 70 -7.30 -2.11 6.01
C ALA A 70 -8.62 -2.90 5.96
N GLU A 71 -9.53 -2.59 6.88
CA GLU A 71 -10.82 -3.25 6.98
C GLU A 71 -11.62 -3.16 5.66
N GLY A 72 -12.26 -4.25 5.30
CA GLY A 72 -13.04 -4.33 4.06
C GLY A 72 -12.22 -4.40 2.77
N MET A 73 -10.88 -4.43 2.85
CA MET A 73 -10.02 -4.50 1.66
C MET A 73 -10.32 -5.70 0.76
N TRP A 74 -10.70 -6.83 1.35
CA TRP A 74 -10.94 -8.10 0.64
C TRP A 74 -12.41 -8.36 0.33
N THR A 75 -13.26 -7.35 0.33
CA THR A 75 -14.69 -7.50 -0.01
C THR A 75 -14.95 -7.32 -1.50
N SER A 76 -15.92 -8.06 -2.04
CA SER A 76 -16.30 -7.93 -3.44
C SER A 76 -16.70 -6.50 -3.79
N GLY A 77 -16.24 -6.00 -4.94
CA GLY A 77 -16.41 -4.64 -5.42
C GLY A 77 -15.32 -3.67 -4.95
N ARG A 78 -14.45 -4.04 -4.00
CA ARG A 78 -13.33 -3.19 -3.56
C ARG A 78 -12.30 -3.02 -4.67
N LYS A 79 -11.90 -1.79 -4.94
CA LYS A 79 -10.80 -1.46 -5.86
C LYS A 79 -9.47 -1.53 -5.14
N LEU A 80 -8.46 -2.08 -5.80
CA LEU A 80 -7.10 -2.25 -5.29
C LEU A 80 -6.10 -1.64 -6.27
N ASN A 81 -5.11 -0.93 -5.75
CA ASN A 81 -3.94 -0.53 -6.52
C ASN A 81 -3.08 -1.76 -6.81
N LEU A 82 -2.73 -1.98 -8.06
CA LEU A 82 -1.92 -3.12 -8.47
C LEU A 82 -0.57 -2.67 -9.02
N GLU A 83 0.48 -3.40 -8.59
CA GLU A 83 1.82 -3.27 -9.14
C GLU A 83 2.44 -4.66 -9.27
N ARG A 84 3.02 -4.98 -10.44
CA ARG A 84 3.78 -6.21 -10.65
C ARG A 84 5.15 -6.08 -10.01
N ALA A 85 5.71 -7.22 -9.56
CA ALA A 85 7.06 -7.23 -9.01
C ALA A 85 8.09 -6.67 -10.01
N LEU A 86 9.01 -5.85 -9.48
CA LEU A 86 10.12 -5.25 -10.20
C LEU A 86 10.99 -6.32 -10.86
N ARG A 87 11.34 -6.13 -12.12
CA ARG A 87 12.25 -6.97 -12.86
C ARG A 87 13.66 -6.37 -12.89
N LEU A 88 14.65 -7.21 -13.15
CA LEU A 88 16.01 -6.69 -13.33
C LEU A 88 16.07 -5.79 -14.57
N GLY A 89 16.51 -4.55 -14.37
CA GLY A 89 16.59 -3.53 -15.40
C GLY A 89 15.42 -2.56 -15.44
N ASP A 90 14.35 -2.77 -14.65
CA ASP A 90 13.26 -1.80 -14.50
C ASP A 90 13.73 -0.56 -13.72
N GLU A 91 13.06 0.56 -13.95
CA GLU A 91 13.33 1.82 -13.24
C GLU A 91 12.73 1.80 -11.83
N LEU A 92 13.50 2.23 -10.82
CA LEU A 92 13.01 2.48 -9.48
C LEU A 92 12.41 3.91 -9.38
N GLY A 93 11.20 4.08 -9.91
CA GLY A 93 10.54 5.39 -10.00
C GLY A 93 10.04 5.96 -8.67
N GLY A 94 9.86 5.12 -7.65
CA GLY A 94 9.47 5.50 -6.29
C GLY A 94 10.58 5.25 -5.28
N HIS A 95 10.35 4.32 -4.34
CA HIS A 95 11.36 3.83 -3.40
C HIS A 95 11.31 2.30 -3.30
N ILE A 96 12.14 1.69 -2.48
CA ILE A 96 12.12 0.23 -2.28
C ILE A 96 10.89 -0.14 -1.44
N VAL A 97 9.89 -0.76 -2.08
CA VAL A 97 8.66 -1.23 -1.47
C VAL A 97 8.67 -2.75 -1.42
N THR A 98 8.35 -3.32 -0.27
CA THR A 98 8.37 -4.77 -0.06
C THR A 98 7.00 -5.41 -0.20
N GLY A 99 5.93 -4.63 -0.03
CA GLY A 99 4.55 -5.10 0.03
C GLY A 99 4.22 -5.69 1.40
N HIS A 100 4.91 -5.24 2.43
CA HIS A 100 4.72 -5.69 3.81
C HIS A 100 4.12 -4.56 4.64
N VAL A 101 2.80 -4.61 4.84
CA VAL A 101 2.07 -3.61 5.60
C VAL A 101 2.54 -3.60 7.06
N ASP A 102 2.98 -2.43 7.53
CA ASP A 102 3.45 -2.22 8.90
C ASP A 102 2.33 -1.80 9.84
N GLY A 103 1.32 -1.12 9.30
CA GLY A 103 0.18 -0.64 10.06
C GLY A 103 -0.93 -0.09 9.19
N ILE A 104 -1.97 0.35 9.84
CA ILE A 104 -3.15 0.92 9.19
C ILE A 104 -3.22 2.40 9.57
N GLY A 105 -3.31 3.27 8.56
CA GLY A 105 -3.60 4.67 8.74
C GLY A 105 -5.08 4.98 8.56
N THR A 106 -5.52 6.13 9.06
CA THR A 106 -6.85 6.67 8.82
C THR A 106 -6.72 8.03 8.14
N VAL A 107 -7.41 8.22 7.05
CA VAL A 107 -7.50 9.52 6.37
C VAL A 107 -8.27 10.50 7.25
N ARG A 108 -7.62 11.57 7.71
CA ARG A 108 -8.23 12.60 8.57
C ARG A 108 -8.94 13.67 7.78
N SER A 109 -8.30 14.15 6.73
CA SER A 109 -8.86 15.18 5.84
C SER A 109 -8.30 15.04 4.44
N ILE A 110 -9.08 15.55 3.49
CA ILE A 110 -8.68 15.71 2.09
C ILE A 110 -9.13 17.11 1.68
N GLU A 111 -8.20 17.92 1.20
CA GLU A 111 -8.45 19.28 0.71
C GLU A 111 -7.91 19.43 -0.71
N GLU A 112 -8.69 19.97 -1.61
CA GLU A 112 -8.21 20.29 -2.95
C GLU A 112 -7.47 21.64 -2.92
N ILE A 113 -6.19 21.63 -3.29
CA ILE A 113 -5.33 22.82 -3.34
C ILE A 113 -4.64 22.87 -4.70
N GLY A 114 -5.00 23.85 -5.53
CA GLY A 114 -4.37 24.06 -6.83
C GLY A 114 -4.48 22.86 -7.79
N GLY A 115 -5.56 22.08 -7.69
CA GLY A 115 -5.81 20.89 -8.48
C GLY A 115 -5.15 19.62 -7.96
N SER A 116 -4.36 19.70 -6.87
CA SER A 116 -3.82 18.54 -6.13
C SER A 116 -4.66 18.31 -4.87
N HIS A 117 -4.64 17.08 -4.35
CA HIS A 117 -5.27 16.77 -3.07
C HIS A 117 -4.20 16.77 -1.95
N HIS A 118 -4.36 17.68 -0.99
CA HIS A 118 -3.62 17.64 0.27
C HIS A 118 -4.35 16.68 1.21
N ILE A 119 -3.68 15.62 1.65
CA ILE A 119 -4.26 14.55 2.46
C ILE A 119 -3.51 14.48 3.77
N VAL A 120 -4.24 14.46 4.88
CA VAL A 120 -3.69 14.18 6.21
C VAL A 120 -4.06 12.76 6.62
N ILE A 121 -3.06 11.98 7.03
CA ILE A 121 -3.23 10.60 7.51
C ILE A 121 -2.77 10.54 8.96
N ALA A 122 -3.58 9.91 9.82
CA ALA A 122 -3.20 9.55 11.18
C ALA A 122 -2.83 8.08 11.26
N ALA A 123 -1.78 7.77 12.03
CA ALA A 123 -1.32 6.42 12.30
C ALA A 123 -0.95 6.25 13.78
N GLY A 124 -0.86 4.99 14.23
CA GLY A 124 -0.53 4.66 15.60
C GLY A 124 0.89 5.08 16.01
N PRO A 125 1.17 5.10 17.33
CA PRO A 125 2.46 5.54 17.86
C PRO A 125 3.62 4.62 17.44
N GLU A 126 3.34 3.39 17.09
CA GLU A 126 4.34 2.42 16.61
C GLU A 126 4.95 2.83 15.26
N LEU A 127 4.24 3.63 14.45
CA LEU A 127 4.74 4.11 13.16
C LEU A 127 5.46 5.48 13.26
N ALA A 128 5.25 6.22 14.34
CA ALA A 128 5.82 7.56 14.51
C ALA A 128 7.35 7.63 14.31
N PRO A 129 8.17 6.69 14.82
CA PRO A 129 9.63 6.76 14.65
C PRO A 129 10.11 6.59 13.21
N TYR A 130 9.25 6.16 12.28
CA TYR A 130 9.61 5.81 10.92
C TYR A 130 9.14 6.84 9.89
N VAL A 131 8.30 7.79 10.30
CA VAL A 131 7.75 8.81 9.40
C VAL A 131 8.53 10.11 9.58
N ALA A 132 9.12 10.62 8.51
CA ALA A 132 9.94 11.83 8.55
C ALA A 132 9.56 12.81 7.44
N PRO A 133 9.61 14.14 7.69
CA PRO A 133 9.41 15.12 6.64
C PRO A 133 10.41 14.91 5.49
N LYS A 134 9.91 14.92 4.26
CA LYS A 134 10.66 14.62 3.02
C LYS A 134 11.17 13.18 2.89
N GLY A 135 10.78 12.30 3.82
CA GLY A 135 10.97 10.85 3.69
C GLY A 135 9.90 10.22 2.77
N SER A 136 10.12 8.96 2.43
CA SER A 136 9.16 8.16 1.67
C SER A 136 8.26 7.35 2.60
N ILE A 137 7.03 7.17 2.19
CA ILE A 137 6.08 6.24 2.80
C ILE A 137 5.24 5.60 1.69
N THR A 138 4.83 4.36 1.89
CA THR A 138 3.88 3.70 1.00
C THR A 138 2.49 3.75 1.60
N VAL A 139 1.51 4.28 0.87
CA VAL A 139 0.09 4.29 1.26
C VAL A 139 -0.71 3.54 0.21
N ASP A 140 -1.41 2.48 0.60
CA ASP A 140 -2.12 1.57 -0.31
C ASP A 140 -1.27 1.20 -1.55
N GLY A 141 0.01 0.92 -1.34
CA GLY A 141 0.95 0.53 -2.38
C GLY A 141 1.51 1.69 -3.22
N VAL A 142 1.12 2.93 -2.96
CA VAL A 142 1.62 4.11 -3.67
C VAL A 142 2.79 4.73 -2.92
N SER A 143 3.93 4.90 -3.59
CA SER A 143 5.11 5.62 -3.08
C SER A 143 4.83 7.11 -3.01
N LEU A 144 4.91 7.70 -1.83
CA LEU A 144 4.60 9.11 -1.60
C LEU A 144 5.66 9.79 -0.74
N THR A 145 5.84 11.08 -0.98
CA THR A 145 6.71 11.92 -0.16
C THR A 145 5.92 12.57 0.97
N VAL A 146 6.38 12.40 2.19
CA VAL A 146 5.82 13.06 3.37
C VAL A 146 6.20 14.55 3.35
N ASN A 147 5.22 15.45 3.47
CA ASN A 147 5.47 16.90 3.49
C ASN A 147 5.79 17.39 4.89
N ALA A 148 4.90 17.12 5.85
CA ALA A 148 5.07 17.45 7.25
C ALA A 148 4.63 16.29 8.15
N VAL A 149 5.11 16.30 9.38
CA VAL A 149 4.81 15.30 10.40
C VAL A 149 4.46 16.03 11.69
N ARG A 150 3.46 15.54 12.37
CA ARG A 150 3.03 16.04 13.68
C ARG A 150 2.80 14.88 14.63
N ASP A 151 3.58 14.82 15.70
CA ASP A 151 3.33 13.89 16.79
C ASP A 151 2.10 14.33 17.58
N THR A 152 1.30 13.35 18.00
CA THR A 152 0.09 13.54 18.80
C THR A 152 0.06 12.54 19.95
N ASP A 153 -0.80 12.77 20.94
CA ASP A 153 -0.98 11.81 22.05
C ASP A 153 -1.45 10.42 21.58
N ALA A 154 -2.08 10.34 20.40
CA ALA A 154 -2.62 9.11 19.82
C ALA A 154 -1.68 8.44 18.81
N GLY A 155 -0.55 9.07 18.48
CA GLY A 155 0.41 8.57 17.49
C GLY A 155 0.98 9.68 16.62
N VAL A 156 0.98 9.51 15.32
CA VAL A 156 1.54 10.46 14.36
C VAL A 156 0.50 10.85 13.30
N GLU A 157 0.49 12.11 12.93
CA GLU A 157 -0.19 12.61 11.74
C GLU A 157 0.86 13.12 10.74
N PHE A 158 0.65 12.80 9.49
CA PHE A 158 1.50 13.28 8.40
C PHE A 158 0.66 13.66 7.19
N ASP A 159 1.17 14.61 6.42
CA ASP A 159 0.47 15.08 5.24
C ASP A 159 1.25 14.79 3.96
N LEU A 160 0.46 14.54 2.93
CA LEU A 160 0.87 14.14 1.59
C LEU A 160 0.21 15.08 0.58
N ASN A 161 0.83 15.22 -0.58
CA ASN A 161 0.22 15.92 -1.70
C ASN A 161 0.06 14.96 -2.89
N ILE A 162 -1.17 14.69 -3.29
CA ILE A 162 -1.50 13.81 -4.41
C ILE A 162 -1.76 14.66 -5.64
N ILE A 163 -0.88 14.56 -6.61
CA ILE A 163 -1.03 15.27 -7.90
C ILE A 163 -2.16 14.66 -8.72
N PRO A 164 -2.78 15.41 -9.67
CA PRO A 164 -3.89 14.93 -10.48
C PRO A 164 -3.62 13.61 -11.20
N HIS A 165 -2.41 13.41 -11.69
CA HIS A 165 -2.04 12.16 -12.35
C HIS A 165 -2.16 10.96 -11.37
N THR A 166 -1.59 11.05 -10.18
CA THR A 166 -1.65 9.98 -9.16
C THR A 166 -3.10 9.70 -8.75
N ALA A 167 -3.92 10.74 -8.54
CA ALA A 167 -5.34 10.57 -8.26
C ALA A 167 -6.08 9.82 -9.38
N ALA A 168 -5.74 10.10 -10.65
CA ALA A 168 -6.41 9.50 -11.80
C ALA A 168 -6.04 8.03 -12.03
N VAL A 169 -4.80 7.62 -11.70
CA VAL A 169 -4.28 6.26 -12.00
C VAL A 169 -4.22 5.35 -10.77
N THR A 170 -4.72 5.81 -9.62
CA THR A 170 -4.78 5.04 -8.37
C THR A 170 -6.15 5.16 -7.70
N THR A 171 -6.36 4.39 -6.63
CA THR A 171 -7.58 4.48 -5.81
C THR A 171 -7.72 5.82 -5.07
N PHE A 172 -6.68 6.66 -5.05
CA PHE A 172 -6.70 7.96 -4.38
C PHE A 172 -7.73 8.95 -4.96
N GLY A 173 -8.11 8.81 -6.24
CA GLY A 173 -9.15 9.64 -6.83
C GLY A 173 -10.55 9.44 -6.23
N ALA A 174 -10.76 8.35 -5.49
CA ALA A 174 -12.01 8.03 -4.80
C ALA A 174 -11.83 7.90 -3.28
N LEU A 175 -10.69 8.39 -2.74
CA LEU A 175 -10.41 8.31 -1.31
C LEU A 175 -11.28 9.32 -0.54
N GLU A 176 -11.76 8.92 0.62
CA GLU A 176 -12.62 9.74 1.48
C GLU A 176 -12.05 9.85 2.90
N ALA A 177 -12.37 10.95 3.60
CA ALA A 177 -12.04 11.09 5.00
C ALA A 177 -12.72 9.98 5.85
N GLY A 178 -11.99 9.45 6.81
CA GLY A 178 -12.40 8.32 7.64
C GLY A 178 -12.02 6.95 7.07
N GLN A 179 -11.58 6.85 5.82
CA GLN A 179 -11.15 5.57 5.25
C GLN A 179 -9.83 5.09 5.87
N ALA A 180 -9.76 3.77 6.06
CA ALA A 180 -8.53 3.08 6.44
C ALA A 180 -7.67 2.83 5.20
N VAL A 181 -6.35 2.97 5.35
CA VAL A 181 -5.34 2.75 4.30
C VAL A 181 -4.19 1.90 4.86
N ASN A 182 -3.61 1.05 4.04
CA ASN A 182 -2.42 0.29 4.39
C ASN A 182 -1.18 1.18 4.36
N LEU A 183 -0.33 1.08 5.37
CA LEU A 183 0.92 1.82 5.47
C LEU A 183 2.10 0.86 5.48
N GLU A 184 3.11 1.13 4.65
CA GLU A 184 4.41 0.50 4.72
C GLU A 184 5.46 1.59 4.88
N ILE A 185 6.31 1.46 5.91
CA ILE A 185 7.42 2.38 6.15
C ILE A 185 8.55 2.16 5.14
N ASP A 186 9.39 3.16 4.92
CA ASP A 186 10.62 2.97 4.15
C ASP A 186 11.51 1.91 4.84
N VAL A 187 11.94 0.93 4.05
CA VAL A 187 12.75 -0.20 4.55
C VAL A 187 14.04 0.26 5.24
N LEU A 188 14.62 1.39 4.82
CA LEU A 188 15.81 1.96 5.46
C LEU A 188 15.51 2.41 6.88
N ALA A 189 14.35 3.05 7.11
CA ALA A 189 13.91 3.48 8.43
C ALA A 189 13.75 2.29 9.39
N ARG A 190 13.25 1.14 8.90
CA ARG A 190 13.08 -0.10 9.68
C ARG A 190 14.39 -0.58 10.28
N TYR A 191 15.45 -0.66 9.50
CA TYR A 191 16.75 -1.15 9.95
C TYR A 191 17.46 -0.13 10.83
N LEU A 192 17.37 1.16 10.52
CA LEU A 192 17.93 2.23 11.35
C LEU A 192 17.33 2.22 12.75
N GLN A 193 16.01 2.15 12.87
CA GLN A 193 15.33 2.07 14.16
C GLN A 193 15.71 0.80 14.93
N ARG A 194 15.82 -0.35 14.26
CA ARG A 194 16.24 -1.59 14.92
C ARG A 194 17.67 -1.49 15.48
N MET A 195 18.57 -0.88 14.72
CA MET A 195 19.96 -0.65 15.18
C MET A 195 20.02 0.30 16.37
N GLU A 196 19.24 1.40 16.34
CA GLU A 196 19.17 2.37 17.43
C GLU A 196 18.64 1.75 18.72
N ALA A 197 17.56 0.96 18.63
CA ALA A 197 16.98 0.25 19.77
C ALA A 197 17.96 -0.73 20.45
N LEU A 198 19.01 -1.18 19.77
CA LEU A 198 20.03 -2.05 20.32
C LEU A 198 21.22 -1.28 20.93
N ARG A 199 21.52 -0.07 20.45
CA ARG A 199 22.60 0.77 20.99
C ARG A 199 22.37 1.17 22.44
N GLY A 200 21.13 1.40 22.84
CA GLY A 200 20.78 1.74 24.23
C GLY A 200 20.81 0.55 25.21
N LYS A 201 21.14 -0.67 24.73
CA LYS A 201 21.19 -1.90 25.54
C LYS A 201 22.61 -2.45 25.69
N ALA A 202 23.60 -1.84 25.07
CA ALA A 202 25.02 -2.09 25.24
C ALA A 202 25.62 -1.06 26.17
#